data_e84fbcf5d4e2b23b1872bfa633cd10e1
#
_entry.id   e84fbcf5d4e2b23b1872bfa633cd10e1
#
_cell.length_a   1.000
_cell.length_b   1.000
_cell.length_c   1.000
_cell.angle_alpha   90.00
_cell.angle_beta   90.00
_cell.angle_gamma   90.00
#
_symmetry.space_group_name_H-M   'P 1'
#
loop_
_entity.id
_entity.type
_entity.pdbx_description
1 polymer ?
#
loop_
_entity_poly.entity_id
_entity_poly.type
_entity_poly.pdbx_seq_one_letter_code
_entity_poly.pdbx_strand_id
1 'polypeptide(L)'
;MGETIIEKIIRHNTGKAVKPGDIVTVNVDRVMIHDIFIPFVAEKFEEMGFTKLHDPDKVVLIYDHLVPASQQDDTRHFRTGDAFADKYGLTHVHRSDGICHQLMTEAGYVKPGDIAFGTDSHTTTYGCVGAFSSGIGYTEMASILGTGTMWIKVPETIKVVIDGELPENVMSKDIILRLIGDLRAHGATYRALEFAGSTIENMTVASRMTMANMAIEAGAKCALFTPDEKTAEYCNIELNDYQKSLVGDPDATYMRTITYKAEDFVPVMALPSQVDKIRNVSEVEGTEINQVFIGSCTNGRLEDLQAAAEVLKGKKVADFVKLIVTPASRKIYKQAADMGILTTLSEAGAIITHPGCGLCCGRTGGILSDGERVVATNNRNFLGRMGTSKVEIYLASPKTAASCAVAGKIVSPK
;
A
#
# COMPACT_ATOMS: atom_id res chain seq x y z
N MET A 1 9.56 3.83 31.80
CA MET A 1 8.40 4.18 30.97
C MET A 1 8.55 3.35 29.71
N GLY A 2 7.55 2.54 29.41
CA GLY A 2 7.58 1.66 28.26
C GLY A 2 7.56 2.44 26.93
N GLU A 3 8.02 1.80 25.87
CA GLU A 3 8.16 2.37 24.54
C GLU A 3 7.19 1.71 23.55
N THR A 4 6.67 2.50 22.64
CA THR A 4 5.93 2.03 21.46
C THR A 4 6.88 1.45 20.41
N ILE A 5 6.38 0.74 19.41
CA ILE A 5 7.22 0.18 18.34
C ILE A 5 8.05 1.28 17.67
N ILE A 6 7.43 2.43 17.36
CA ILE A 6 8.13 3.53 16.66
C ILE A 6 9.25 4.13 17.52
N GLU A 7 9.04 4.29 18.82
CA GLU A 7 10.08 4.79 19.73
C GLU A 7 11.27 3.83 19.80
N LYS A 8 11.02 2.52 19.85
CA LYS A 8 12.08 1.48 19.81
C LYS A 8 12.90 1.53 18.52
N ILE A 9 12.22 1.69 17.36
CA ILE A 9 12.91 1.80 16.06
C ILE A 9 13.82 3.04 16.04
N ILE A 10 13.28 4.20 16.41
CA ILE A 10 14.03 5.46 16.39
C ILE A 10 15.17 5.43 17.42
N ARG A 11 14.92 4.91 18.62
CA ARG A 11 15.98 4.74 19.65
C ARG A 11 17.11 3.85 19.17
N HIS A 12 16.79 2.72 18.54
CA HIS A 12 17.81 1.82 18.00
C HIS A 12 18.65 2.50 16.93
N ASN A 13 18.01 3.22 16.00
CA ASN A 13 18.68 3.90 14.88
C ASN A 13 19.57 5.07 15.35
N THR A 14 19.11 5.85 16.32
CA THR A 14 19.81 7.05 16.80
C THR A 14 20.75 6.80 17.97
N GLY A 15 20.62 5.66 18.64
CA GLY A 15 21.34 5.34 19.90
C GLY A 15 20.89 6.19 21.08
N LYS A 16 19.77 6.89 21.01
CA LYS A 16 19.26 7.82 22.04
C LYS A 16 17.81 7.50 22.40
N ALA A 17 17.49 7.57 23.69
CA ALA A 17 16.09 7.55 24.12
C ALA A 17 15.34 8.73 23.51
N VAL A 18 14.14 8.45 23.01
CA VAL A 18 13.28 9.43 22.36
C VAL A 18 11.88 9.39 22.95
N LYS A 19 11.13 10.47 22.77
CA LYS A 19 9.71 10.57 23.13
C LYS A 19 8.94 11.30 22.03
N PRO A 20 7.62 11.14 21.95
CA PRO A 20 6.79 11.87 21.01
C PRO A 20 7.04 13.38 21.09
N GLY A 21 7.22 14.01 19.93
CA GLY A 21 7.50 15.44 19.81
C GLY A 21 8.99 15.79 19.66
N ASP A 22 9.91 14.92 20.02
CA ASP A 22 11.35 15.15 19.81
C ASP A 22 11.68 15.25 18.32
N ILE A 23 12.62 16.12 17.97
CA ILE A 23 13.14 16.23 16.61
C ILE A 23 14.51 15.53 16.60
N VAL A 24 14.67 14.52 15.77
CA VAL A 24 15.88 13.71 15.67
C VAL A 24 16.30 13.54 14.22
N THR A 25 17.59 13.36 14.01
CA THR A 25 18.13 12.92 12.71
C THR A 25 18.34 11.43 12.74
N VAL A 26 17.71 10.71 11.81
CA VAL A 26 17.81 9.27 11.65
C VAL A 26 18.70 8.92 10.46
N ASN A 27 19.38 7.78 10.55
CA ASN A 27 20.07 7.16 9.42
C ASN A 27 19.01 6.44 8.58
N VAL A 28 19.07 6.59 7.27
CA VAL A 28 18.12 5.95 6.36
C VAL A 28 18.69 4.62 5.89
N ASP A 29 17.91 3.55 6.11
CA ASP A 29 18.33 2.19 5.74
C ASP A 29 18.02 1.87 4.30
N ARG A 30 16.90 2.41 3.77
CA ARG A 30 16.47 2.15 2.39
C ARG A 30 15.66 3.32 1.83
N VAL A 31 15.84 3.59 0.54
CA VAL A 31 15.00 4.54 -0.20
C VAL A 31 14.43 3.91 -1.47
N MET A 32 13.21 4.28 -1.80
CA MET A 32 12.52 3.90 -3.03
C MET A 32 12.17 5.14 -3.85
N ILE A 33 12.53 5.12 -5.12
CA ILE A 33 12.17 6.15 -6.09
C ILE A 33 11.41 5.47 -7.22
N HIS A 34 10.23 6.00 -7.59
CA HIS A 34 9.48 5.47 -8.72
C HIS A 34 9.59 6.38 -9.96
N ASP A 35 9.18 5.84 -11.10
CA ASP A 35 9.36 6.44 -12.43
C ASP A 35 8.81 7.86 -12.58
N ILE A 36 7.69 8.22 -11.94
CA ILE A 36 7.14 9.57 -12.05
C ILE A 36 8.08 10.61 -11.44
N PHE A 37 8.70 10.28 -10.27
CA PHE A 37 9.47 11.26 -9.51
C PHE A 37 10.97 11.28 -9.79
N ILE A 38 11.54 10.27 -10.44
CA ILE A 38 12.99 10.23 -10.69
C ILE A 38 13.52 11.46 -11.43
N PRO A 39 12.83 12.06 -12.42
CA PRO A 39 13.35 13.28 -13.06
C PRO A 39 13.51 14.45 -12.09
N PHE A 40 12.53 14.63 -11.20
CA PHE A 40 12.52 15.71 -10.20
C PHE A 40 13.56 15.48 -9.09
N VAL A 41 13.75 14.22 -8.69
CA VAL A 41 14.78 13.83 -7.72
C VAL A 41 16.16 14.08 -8.29
N ALA A 42 16.41 13.68 -9.55
CA ALA A 42 17.69 13.85 -10.23
C ALA A 42 18.07 15.33 -10.39
N GLU A 43 17.12 16.15 -10.87
CA GLU A 43 17.29 17.60 -11.00
C GLU A 43 17.63 18.23 -9.65
N LYS A 44 16.85 17.93 -8.60
CA LYS A 44 17.04 18.50 -7.28
C LYS A 44 18.35 18.04 -6.61
N PHE A 45 18.77 16.80 -6.85
CA PHE A 45 20.04 16.26 -6.38
C PHE A 45 21.23 17.05 -6.95
N GLU A 46 21.19 17.36 -8.26
CA GLU A 46 22.22 18.16 -8.92
C GLU A 46 22.18 19.63 -8.49
N GLU A 47 20.99 20.24 -8.36
CA GLU A 47 20.83 21.61 -7.85
C GLU A 47 21.40 21.79 -6.42
N MET A 48 21.31 20.76 -5.57
CA MET A 48 21.91 20.76 -4.24
C MET A 48 23.44 20.62 -4.26
N GLY A 49 24.04 20.42 -5.44
CA GLY A 49 25.49 20.30 -5.61
C GLY A 49 26.06 18.93 -5.26
N PHE A 50 25.21 17.92 -5.09
CA PHE A 50 25.68 16.55 -4.85
C PHE A 50 26.25 15.93 -6.14
N THR A 51 27.43 15.33 -6.03
CA THR A 51 28.13 14.69 -7.15
C THR A 51 28.22 13.17 -7.04
N LYS A 52 27.85 12.63 -5.88
CA LYS A 52 27.83 11.18 -5.61
C LYS A 52 26.71 10.87 -4.61
N LEU A 53 26.16 9.67 -4.69
CA LEU A 53 25.24 9.13 -3.69
C LEU A 53 25.99 8.80 -2.40
N HIS A 54 25.32 8.94 -1.27
CA HIS A 54 25.84 8.50 0.03
C HIS A 54 26.08 6.99 0.02
N ASP A 55 25.10 6.22 -0.46
CA ASP A 55 25.19 4.77 -0.59
C ASP A 55 24.26 4.29 -1.73
N PRO A 56 24.80 3.94 -2.91
CA PRO A 56 24.00 3.47 -4.04
C PRO A 56 23.22 2.19 -3.77
N ASP A 57 23.74 1.29 -2.90
CA ASP A 57 23.09 0.01 -2.60
C ASP A 57 21.82 0.17 -1.75
N LYS A 58 21.65 1.33 -1.12
CA LYS A 58 20.42 1.65 -0.38
C LYS A 58 19.29 2.21 -1.26
N VAL A 59 19.57 2.48 -2.53
CA VAL A 59 18.63 3.13 -3.47
C VAL A 59 17.98 2.09 -4.36
N VAL A 60 16.66 2.03 -4.35
CA VAL A 60 15.88 1.16 -5.25
C VAL A 60 15.06 2.03 -6.19
N LEU A 61 15.34 1.94 -7.49
CA LEU A 61 14.61 2.62 -8.55
C LEU A 61 13.62 1.66 -9.20
N ILE A 62 12.34 2.04 -9.25
CA ILE A 62 11.27 1.14 -9.71
C ILE A 62 10.39 1.86 -10.74
N TYR A 63 10.22 1.23 -11.91
CA TYR A 63 9.29 1.69 -12.94
C TYR A 63 8.01 0.86 -12.83
N ASP A 64 6.93 1.48 -12.36
CA ASP A 64 5.68 0.80 -12.06
C ASP A 64 4.41 1.64 -12.32
N HIS A 65 4.53 2.97 -12.36
CA HIS A 65 3.40 3.86 -12.59
C HIS A 65 3.17 4.15 -14.07
N LEU A 66 4.26 4.27 -14.85
CA LEU A 66 4.23 4.62 -16.27
C LEU A 66 4.50 3.41 -17.19
N VAL A 67 4.75 2.23 -16.62
CA VAL A 67 5.07 1.00 -17.38
C VAL A 67 3.81 0.15 -17.59
N PRO A 68 3.59 -0.34 -18.84
CA PRO A 68 4.23 0.10 -20.08
C PRO A 68 3.82 1.52 -20.43
N ALA A 69 4.72 2.28 -21.08
CA ALA A 69 4.48 3.67 -21.46
C ALA A 69 3.18 3.81 -22.29
N SER A 70 2.30 4.69 -21.87
CA SER A 70 1.04 4.97 -22.57
C SER A 70 1.07 6.25 -23.42
N GLN A 71 2.08 7.07 -23.23
CA GLN A 71 2.32 8.31 -23.97
C GLN A 71 3.83 8.53 -24.18
N GLN A 72 4.17 9.34 -25.18
CA GLN A 72 5.55 9.61 -25.51
C GLN A 72 6.35 10.23 -24.36
N ASP A 73 5.72 11.09 -23.55
CA ASP A 73 6.37 11.73 -22.41
C ASP A 73 6.77 10.74 -21.31
N ASP A 74 6.03 9.64 -21.13
CA ASP A 74 6.37 8.60 -20.15
C ASP A 74 7.79 8.05 -20.40
N THR A 75 8.22 7.95 -21.69
CA THR A 75 9.53 7.42 -22.06
C THR A 75 10.70 8.33 -21.62
N ARG A 76 10.45 9.62 -21.40
CA ARG A 76 11.48 10.56 -20.89
C ARG A 76 11.84 10.24 -19.45
N HIS A 77 10.85 9.86 -18.64
CA HIS A 77 11.08 9.46 -17.25
C HIS A 77 12.01 8.25 -17.17
N PHE A 78 11.78 7.23 -18.02
CA PHE A 78 12.65 6.05 -18.08
C PHE A 78 14.08 6.39 -18.50
N ARG A 79 14.25 7.24 -19.53
CA ARG A 79 15.58 7.68 -19.97
C ARG A 79 16.33 8.43 -18.86
N THR A 80 15.62 9.31 -18.14
CA THR A 80 16.23 10.04 -17.02
C THR A 80 16.61 9.10 -15.90
N GLY A 81 15.73 8.13 -15.56
CA GLY A 81 16.02 7.14 -14.54
C GLY A 81 17.17 6.22 -14.89
N ASP A 82 17.25 5.73 -16.13
CA ASP A 82 18.36 4.90 -16.61
C ASP A 82 19.68 5.69 -16.61
N ALA A 83 19.66 6.93 -17.09
CA ALA A 83 20.84 7.80 -17.07
C ALA A 83 21.32 8.10 -15.64
N PHE A 84 20.38 8.31 -14.70
CA PHE A 84 20.69 8.49 -13.29
C PHE A 84 21.29 7.22 -12.68
N ALA A 85 20.69 6.07 -12.97
CA ALA A 85 21.18 4.77 -12.49
C ALA A 85 22.60 4.48 -12.98
N ASP A 86 22.85 4.70 -14.27
CA ASP A 86 24.18 4.49 -14.87
C ASP A 86 25.22 5.48 -14.32
N LYS A 87 24.85 6.78 -14.21
CA LYS A 87 25.75 7.83 -13.72
C LYS A 87 26.20 7.60 -12.28
N TYR A 88 25.29 7.12 -11.43
CA TYR A 88 25.52 6.97 -9.99
C TYR A 88 25.69 5.51 -9.52
N GLY A 89 25.70 4.55 -10.45
CA GLY A 89 26.00 3.15 -10.17
C GLY A 89 24.92 2.43 -9.37
N LEU A 90 23.63 2.69 -9.64
CA LEU A 90 22.54 1.98 -8.97
C LEU A 90 22.51 0.51 -9.39
N THR A 91 22.48 -0.39 -8.42
CA THR A 91 22.42 -1.84 -8.62
C THR A 91 20.99 -2.38 -8.58
N HIS A 92 20.07 -1.65 -7.94
CA HIS A 92 18.68 -2.07 -7.75
C HIS A 92 17.73 -1.24 -8.63
N VAL A 93 17.54 -1.70 -9.88
CA VAL A 93 16.64 -1.05 -10.85
C VAL A 93 15.65 -2.06 -11.40
N HIS A 94 14.35 -1.85 -11.10
CA HIS A 94 13.24 -2.67 -11.55
C HIS A 94 12.47 -1.96 -12.67
N ARG A 95 12.45 -2.56 -13.86
CA ARG A 95 11.87 -1.91 -15.06
C ARG A 95 10.47 -2.40 -15.44
N SER A 96 10.02 -3.53 -14.87
CA SER A 96 8.71 -4.10 -15.19
C SER A 96 8.31 -5.25 -14.26
N ASP A 97 8.85 -5.26 -13.02
CA ASP A 97 8.69 -6.41 -12.14
C ASP A 97 7.44 -6.34 -11.26
N GLY A 98 6.85 -5.17 -11.14
CA GLY A 98 5.65 -4.94 -10.35
C GLY A 98 5.65 -3.61 -9.63
N ILE A 99 4.67 -3.43 -8.79
CA ILE A 99 4.42 -2.18 -8.06
C ILE A 99 5.45 -1.99 -6.94
N CYS A 100 5.94 -0.76 -6.78
CA CYS A 100 7.05 -0.43 -5.89
C CYS A 100 6.81 -0.92 -4.45
N HIS A 101 5.63 -0.72 -3.89
CA HIS A 101 5.33 -1.11 -2.51
C HIS A 101 5.30 -2.63 -2.29
N GLN A 102 5.00 -3.40 -3.32
CA GLN A 102 5.11 -4.86 -3.29
C GLN A 102 6.57 -5.29 -3.40
N LEU A 103 7.31 -4.74 -4.36
CA LEU A 103 8.70 -5.15 -4.63
C LEU A 103 9.64 -4.85 -3.46
N MET A 104 9.46 -3.71 -2.77
CA MET A 104 10.31 -3.33 -1.64
C MET A 104 10.30 -4.36 -0.50
N THR A 105 9.15 -5.00 -0.26
CA THR A 105 9.03 -6.05 0.75
C THR A 105 9.29 -7.45 0.17
N GLU A 106 8.77 -7.75 -1.03
CA GLU A 106 8.89 -9.05 -1.69
C GLU A 106 10.34 -9.42 -2.03
N ALA A 107 11.16 -8.45 -2.41
CA ALA A 107 12.58 -8.64 -2.74
C ALA A 107 13.49 -8.48 -1.51
N GLY A 108 12.95 -8.28 -0.30
CA GLY A 108 13.71 -8.18 0.93
C GLY A 108 14.54 -6.91 1.09
N TYR A 109 14.19 -5.84 0.35
CA TYR A 109 14.87 -4.55 0.50
C TYR A 109 14.60 -3.88 1.83
N VAL A 110 13.43 -4.10 2.41
CA VAL A 110 13.04 -3.57 3.71
C VAL A 110 12.80 -4.72 4.69
N LYS A 111 13.37 -4.59 5.88
CA LYS A 111 13.32 -5.58 6.94
C LYS A 111 12.71 -5.00 8.22
N PRO A 112 12.27 -5.84 9.17
CA PRO A 112 11.80 -5.37 10.47
C PRO A 112 12.81 -4.46 11.16
N GLY A 113 12.36 -3.31 11.61
CA GLY A 113 13.17 -2.32 12.31
C GLY A 113 13.92 -1.32 11.44
N ASP A 114 13.88 -1.47 10.10
CA ASP A 114 14.47 -0.50 9.18
C ASP A 114 13.71 0.83 9.19
N ILE A 115 14.41 1.90 8.83
CA ILE A 115 13.85 3.20 8.49
C ILE A 115 13.94 3.41 6.98
N ALA A 116 12.78 3.44 6.32
CA ALA A 116 12.68 3.54 4.87
C ALA A 116 11.83 4.72 4.41
N PHE A 117 12.26 5.39 3.35
CA PHE A 117 11.51 6.47 2.72
C PHE A 117 11.28 6.21 1.23
N GLY A 118 10.16 6.69 0.71
CA GLY A 118 9.84 6.59 -0.72
C GLY A 118 9.22 7.86 -1.25
N THR A 119 9.30 8.03 -2.58
CA THR A 119 8.68 9.18 -3.26
C THR A 119 7.17 9.03 -3.43
N ASP A 120 6.57 7.97 -2.96
CA ASP A 120 5.13 7.74 -2.95
C ASP A 120 4.54 7.77 -1.54
N SER A 121 3.33 8.31 -1.40
CA SER A 121 2.63 8.45 -0.11
C SER A 121 2.31 7.10 0.55
N HIS A 122 2.08 6.03 -0.24
CA HIS A 122 1.79 4.69 0.28
C HIS A 122 3.04 3.90 0.71
N THR A 123 4.18 4.56 0.81
CA THR A 123 5.41 3.99 1.41
C THR A 123 5.16 3.47 2.84
N THR A 124 4.12 3.96 3.54
CA THR A 124 3.63 3.41 4.81
C THR A 124 3.42 1.89 4.79
N THR A 125 3.28 1.29 3.61
CA THR A 125 3.07 -0.16 3.39
C THR A 125 4.11 -1.03 4.09
N TYR A 126 5.38 -0.61 4.17
CA TYR A 126 6.46 -1.45 4.71
C TYR A 126 6.37 -1.65 6.23
N GLY A 127 5.51 -0.90 6.91
CA GLY A 127 5.17 -1.14 8.31
C GLY A 127 4.50 -2.50 8.55
N CYS A 128 3.99 -3.15 7.50
CA CYS A 128 3.46 -4.51 7.55
C CYS A 128 4.48 -5.56 8.03
N VAL A 129 5.77 -5.29 7.82
CA VAL A 129 6.89 -6.10 8.32
C VAL A 129 7.57 -5.49 9.55
N GLY A 130 7.01 -4.43 10.14
CA GLY A 130 7.57 -3.76 11.32
C GLY A 130 8.69 -2.77 11.02
N ALA A 131 8.73 -2.19 9.82
CA ALA A 131 9.65 -1.10 9.46
C ALA A 131 8.98 0.26 9.62
N PHE A 132 9.71 1.26 10.13
CA PHE A 132 9.24 2.64 10.00
C PHE A 132 9.38 3.10 8.56
N SER A 133 8.27 3.38 7.91
CA SER A 133 8.28 3.77 6.51
C SER A 133 7.29 4.88 6.22
N SER A 134 7.69 5.84 5.37
CA SER A 134 6.88 7.02 5.08
C SER A 134 7.19 7.61 3.70
N GLY A 135 6.15 8.17 3.09
CA GLY A 135 6.30 8.98 1.88
C GLY A 135 6.91 10.34 2.18
N ILE A 136 7.76 10.80 1.27
CA ILE A 136 8.42 12.13 1.32
C ILE A 136 8.42 12.78 -0.06
N GLY A 137 8.69 14.09 -0.10
CA GLY A 137 8.85 14.84 -1.33
C GLY A 137 10.19 14.55 -2.03
N TYR A 138 10.28 14.94 -3.30
CA TYR A 138 11.48 14.73 -4.10
C TYR A 138 12.68 15.57 -3.60
N THR A 139 12.44 16.69 -2.93
CA THR A 139 13.48 17.52 -2.32
C THR A 139 14.15 16.82 -1.14
N GLU A 140 13.34 16.26 -0.23
CA GLU A 140 13.84 15.45 0.89
C GLU A 140 14.54 14.19 0.40
N MET A 141 13.99 13.54 -0.65
CA MET A 141 14.62 12.39 -1.25
C MET A 141 16.01 12.73 -1.81
N ALA A 142 16.16 13.83 -2.54
CA ALA A 142 17.45 14.30 -3.06
C ALA A 142 18.46 14.54 -1.92
N SER A 143 18.02 15.14 -0.80
CA SER A 143 18.86 15.32 0.38
C SER A 143 19.31 13.99 0.99
N ILE A 144 18.41 13.03 1.14
CA ILE A 144 18.76 11.68 1.68
C ILE A 144 19.77 10.99 0.77
N LEU A 145 19.59 11.07 -0.55
CA LEU A 145 20.54 10.49 -1.50
C LEU A 145 21.97 11.02 -1.33
N GLY A 146 22.11 12.30 -0.97
CA GLY A 146 23.43 12.91 -0.75
C GLY A 146 23.99 12.70 0.66
N THR A 147 23.13 12.63 1.69
CA THR A 147 23.55 12.65 3.10
C THR A 147 23.37 11.31 3.83
N GLY A 148 22.49 10.44 3.35
CA GLY A 148 22.12 9.19 4.03
C GLY A 148 21.22 9.39 5.25
N THR A 149 20.76 10.61 5.54
CA THR A 149 20.05 10.95 6.77
C THR A 149 18.77 11.77 6.50
N MET A 150 17.84 11.73 7.45
CA MET A 150 16.63 12.54 7.46
C MET A 150 16.32 13.00 8.87
N TRP A 151 15.88 14.25 9.02
CA TRP A 151 15.29 14.70 10.29
C TRP A 151 13.81 14.31 10.34
N ILE A 152 13.36 13.87 11.49
CA ILE A 152 11.95 13.56 11.74
C ILE A 152 11.53 14.09 13.12
N LYS A 153 10.27 14.42 13.25
CA LYS A 153 9.63 14.58 14.54
C LYS A 153 9.08 13.22 14.95
N VAL A 154 9.42 12.74 16.14
CA VAL A 154 8.88 11.46 16.66
C VAL A 154 7.36 11.57 16.77
N PRO A 155 6.56 10.75 16.06
CA PRO A 155 5.11 10.84 16.10
C PRO A 155 4.56 10.27 17.41
N GLU A 156 3.43 10.80 17.85
CA GLU A 156 2.58 10.12 18.83
C GLU A 156 1.97 8.87 18.20
N THR A 157 1.67 7.85 19.00
CA THR A 157 1.10 6.58 18.53
C THR A 157 -0.36 6.43 18.93
N ILE A 158 -1.19 6.03 17.97
CA ILE A 158 -2.54 5.52 18.19
C ILE A 158 -2.47 4.01 18.13
N LYS A 159 -2.87 3.32 19.21
CA LYS A 159 -2.97 1.85 19.22
C LYS A 159 -4.33 1.42 18.71
N VAL A 160 -4.33 0.46 17.79
CA VAL A 160 -5.56 -0.16 17.24
C VAL A 160 -5.55 -1.63 17.61
N VAL A 161 -6.45 -2.05 18.48
CA VAL A 161 -6.57 -3.44 18.94
C VAL A 161 -7.80 -4.07 18.29
N ILE A 162 -7.60 -5.21 17.64
CA ILE A 162 -8.68 -5.98 17.01
C ILE A 162 -8.60 -7.42 17.49
N ASP A 163 -9.60 -7.85 18.23
CA ASP A 163 -9.67 -9.19 18.80
C ASP A 163 -10.87 -9.97 18.25
N GLY A 164 -10.72 -11.29 18.15
CA GLY A 164 -11.76 -12.21 17.70
C GLY A 164 -11.52 -12.74 16.29
N GLU A 165 -12.54 -13.34 15.68
CA GLU A 165 -12.51 -13.93 14.35
C GLU A 165 -13.34 -13.13 13.36
N LEU A 166 -12.77 -12.83 12.20
CA LEU A 166 -13.47 -12.09 11.15
C LEU A 166 -14.57 -12.94 10.51
N PRO A 167 -15.75 -12.34 10.20
CA PRO A 167 -16.73 -12.99 9.36
C PRO A 167 -16.14 -13.37 7.99
N GLU A 168 -16.59 -14.50 7.43
CA GLU A 168 -16.04 -15.09 6.19
C GLU A 168 -15.99 -14.12 4.99
N ASN A 169 -16.95 -13.21 4.89
CA ASN A 169 -17.08 -12.26 3.80
C ASN A 169 -16.37 -10.91 4.04
N VAL A 170 -15.65 -10.77 5.16
CA VAL A 170 -14.88 -9.57 5.53
C VAL A 170 -13.40 -9.79 5.23
N MET A 171 -12.76 -8.80 4.63
CA MET A 171 -11.33 -8.79 4.32
C MET A 171 -10.62 -7.63 5.05
N SER A 172 -9.29 -7.65 5.11
CA SER A 172 -8.49 -6.56 5.70
C SER A 172 -8.80 -5.17 5.12
N LYS A 173 -9.24 -5.13 3.86
CA LYS A 173 -9.72 -3.89 3.22
C LYS A 173 -10.95 -3.32 3.91
N ASP A 174 -11.89 -4.14 4.31
CA ASP A 174 -13.10 -3.71 5.02
C ASP A 174 -12.73 -3.13 6.40
N ILE A 175 -11.76 -3.74 7.08
CA ILE A 175 -11.24 -3.27 8.38
C ILE A 175 -10.63 -1.88 8.25
N ILE A 176 -9.69 -1.71 7.32
CA ILE A 176 -8.99 -0.42 7.19
C ILE A 176 -9.92 0.68 6.69
N LEU A 177 -10.86 0.38 5.80
CA LEU A 177 -11.88 1.35 5.37
C LEU A 177 -12.77 1.77 6.56
N ARG A 178 -13.19 0.82 7.41
CA ARG A 178 -13.95 1.14 8.63
C ARG A 178 -13.14 2.03 9.55
N LEU A 179 -11.88 1.70 9.81
CA LEU A 179 -10.98 2.52 10.65
C LEU A 179 -10.81 3.95 10.08
N ILE A 180 -10.63 4.10 8.76
CA ILE A 180 -10.56 5.40 8.10
C ILE A 180 -11.88 6.17 8.27
N GLY A 181 -13.02 5.51 8.16
CA GLY A 181 -14.32 6.12 8.41
C GLY A 181 -14.46 6.67 9.84
N ASP A 182 -13.99 5.92 10.83
CA ASP A 182 -14.05 6.30 12.25
C ASP A 182 -13.02 7.37 12.61
N LEU A 183 -11.81 7.32 12.04
CA LEU A 183 -10.74 8.31 12.21
C LEU A 183 -10.97 9.57 11.40
N ARG A 184 -11.64 9.47 10.27
CA ARG A 184 -11.71 10.46 9.20
C ARG A 184 -10.34 10.65 8.52
N ALA A 185 -10.31 11.33 7.38
CA ALA A 185 -9.11 11.53 6.57
C ALA A 185 -7.93 12.26 7.27
N HIS A 186 -8.16 12.83 8.44
CA HIS A 186 -7.18 13.63 9.20
C HIS A 186 -6.99 13.19 10.65
N GLY A 187 -7.70 12.14 11.11
CA GLY A 187 -7.71 11.75 12.53
C GLY A 187 -6.39 11.15 13.04
N ALA A 188 -5.53 10.71 12.13
CA ALA A 188 -4.19 10.24 12.44
C ALA A 188 -3.08 11.13 11.84
N THR A 189 -3.37 12.40 11.53
CA THR A 189 -2.39 13.31 10.91
C THR A 189 -1.10 13.36 11.71
N TYR A 190 0.00 12.96 11.03
CA TYR A 190 1.34 12.85 11.62
C TYR A 190 1.42 11.93 12.85
N ARG A 191 0.59 10.89 12.94
CA ARG A 191 0.63 9.87 14.01
C ARG A 191 1.13 8.54 13.45
N ALA A 192 1.72 7.73 14.32
CA ALA A 192 1.91 6.31 14.04
C ALA A 192 0.63 5.56 14.37
N LEU A 193 0.23 4.61 13.54
CA LEU A 193 -0.75 3.58 13.91
C LEU A 193 0.01 2.33 14.32
N GLU A 194 -0.30 1.75 15.47
CA GLU A 194 0.24 0.48 15.96
C GLU A 194 -0.88 -0.53 16.08
N PHE A 195 -0.83 -1.59 15.27
CA PHE A 195 -1.86 -2.61 15.21
C PHE A 195 -1.53 -3.80 16.11
N ALA A 196 -2.50 -4.26 16.90
CA ALA A 196 -2.36 -5.35 17.85
C ALA A 196 -3.68 -6.13 18.01
N GLY A 197 -3.64 -7.22 18.74
CA GLY A 197 -4.79 -8.10 19.05
C GLY A 197 -4.80 -9.37 18.22
N SER A 198 -5.59 -10.34 18.66
CA SER A 198 -5.59 -11.70 18.11
C SER A 198 -5.94 -11.77 16.63
N THR A 199 -6.84 -10.91 16.13
CA THR A 199 -7.15 -10.80 14.71
C THR A 199 -5.93 -10.36 13.90
N ILE A 200 -5.16 -9.37 14.41
CA ILE A 200 -3.96 -8.84 13.74
C ILE A 200 -2.83 -9.88 13.71
N GLU A 201 -2.64 -10.61 14.80
CA GLU A 201 -1.65 -11.69 14.90
C GLU A 201 -1.96 -12.83 13.91
N ASN A 202 -3.25 -13.11 13.68
CA ASN A 202 -3.68 -14.12 12.73
C ASN A 202 -3.61 -13.71 11.27
N MET A 203 -3.51 -12.41 10.95
CA MET A 203 -3.40 -11.91 9.57
C MET A 203 -2.15 -12.39 8.85
N THR A 204 -2.28 -12.62 7.56
CA THR A 204 -1.14 -12.77 6.64
C THR A 204 -0.40 -11.44 6.49
N VAL A 205 0.86 -11.49 6.06
CA VAL A 205 1.60 -10.26 5.74
C VAL A 205 0.91 -9.49 4.61
N ALA A 206 0.29 -10.17 3.64
CA ALA A 206 -0.46 -9.51 2.56
C ALA A 206 -1.67 -8.72 3.10
N SER A 207 -2.41 -9.26 4.05
CA SER A 207 -3.49 -8.55 4.74
C SER A 207 -2.99 -7.36 5.58
N ARG A 208 -1.85 -7.51 6.29
CA ARG A 208 -1.18 -6.40 7.01
C ARG A 208 -0.72 -5.31 6.04
N MET A 209 -0.24 -5.68 4.84
CA MET A 209 0.15 -4.72 3.79
C MET A 209 -1.02 -3.84 3.36
N THR A 210 -2.21 -4.41 3.19
CA THR A 210 -3.43 -3.65 2.85
C THR A 210 -3.73 -2.60 3.90
N MET A 211 -3.64 -2.95 5.19
CA MET A 211 -3.91 -2.03 6.29
C MET A 211 -2.82 -0.96 6.42
N ALA A 212 -1.54 -1.35 6.36
CA ALA A 212 -0.42 -0.41 6.42
C ALA A 212 -0.43 0.58 5.23
N ASN A 213 -0.75 0.08 4.02
CA ASN A 213 -0.84 0.89 2.82
C ASN A 213 -1.85 2.02 2.97
N MET A 214 -3.06 1.72 3.46
CA MET A 214 -4.14 2.70 3.54
C MET A 214 -4.12 3.57 4.80
N ALA A 215 -3.19 3.36 5.72
CA ALA A 215 -3.07 4.20 6.92
C ALA A 215 -2.85 5.68 6.60
N ILE A 216 -2.16 5.98 5.49
CA ILE A 216 -1.96 7.35 5.02
C ILE A 216 -3.29 8.06 4.68
N GLU A 217 -4.33 7.32 4.33
CA GLU A 217 -5.64 7.88 4.00
C GLU A 217 -6.39 8.41 5.25
N ALA A 218 -5.93 8.04 6.46
CA ALA A 218 -6.31 8.69 7.72
C ALA A 218 -5.31 9.77 8.16
N GLY A 219 -4.30 10.08 7.34
CA GLY A 219 -3.23 11.05 7.63
C GLY A 219 -2.04 10.49 8.41
N ALA A 220 -1.97 9.17 8.64
CA ALA A 220 -0.90 8.56 9.41
C ALA A 220 0.47 8.72 8.76
N LYS A 221 1.49 8.97 9.59
CA LYS A 221 2.90 9.05 9.16
C LYS A 221 3.47 7.65 8.84
N CYS A 222 3.06 6.66 9.61
CA CYS A 222 3.39 5.25 9.40
C CYS A 222 2.33 4.35 10.05
N ALA A 223 2.37 3.06 9.73
CA ALA A 223 1.55 2.03 10.36
C ALA A 223 2.44 0.82 10.66
N LEU A 224 2.38 0.29 11.86
CA LEU A 224 3.33 -0.68 12.36
C LEU A 224 2.62 -1.94 12.88
N PHE A 225 3.19 -3.07 12.51
CA PHE A 225 2.82 -4.40 12.99
C PHE A 225 4.01 -5.02 13.70
N THR A 226 3.77 -5.75 14.77
CA THR A 226 4.80 -6.55 15.44
C THR A 226 5.33 -7.61 14.49
N PRO A 227 6.66 -7.67 14.24
CA PRO A 227 7.26 -8.76 13.47
C PRO A 227 7.07 -10.10 14.20
N ASP A 228 6.68 -11.12 13.47
CA ASP A 228 6.42 -12.46 13.95
C ASP A 228 6.97 -13.53 12.98
N GLU A 229 6.63 -14.80 13.21
CA GLU A 229 7.06 -15.92 12.35
C GLU A 229 6.58 -15.75 10.90
N LYS A 230 5.38 -15.21 10.69
CA LYS A 230 4.86 -14.94 9.33
C LYS A 230 5.69 -13.86 8.63
N THR A 231 6.13 -12.85 9.39
CA THR A 231 7.04 -11.81 8.89
C THR A 231 8.41 -12.41 8.54
N ALA A 232 8.96 -13.27 9.42
CA ALA A 232 10.23 -13.95 9.18
C ALA A 232 10.19 -14.81 7.91
N GLU A 233 9.13 -15.61 7.75
CA GLU A 233 8.89 -16.43 6.54
C GLU A 233 8.76 -15.56 5.30
N TYR A 234 7.93 -14.51 5.34
CA TYR A 234 7.71 -13.62 4.20
C TYR A 234 8.99 -12.92 3.74
N CYS A 235 9.79 -12.42 4.69
CA CYS A 235 11.06 -11.75 4.41
C CYS A 235 12.21 -12.73 4.16
N ASN A 236 12.00 -14.03 4.32
CA ASN A 236 13.01 -15.09 4.24
C ASN A 236 14.25 -14.78 5.12
N ILE A 237 14.00 -14.44 6.39
CA ILE A 237 15.02 -14.12 7.40
C ILE A 237 14.75 -14.86 8.71
N GLU A 238 15.76 -14.97 9.55
CA GLU A 238 15.61 -15.26 10.97
C GLU A 238 15.58 -13.94 11.75
N LEU A 239 14.55 -13.74 12.59
CA LEU A 239 14.44 -12.52 13.40
C LEU A 239 15.51 -12.54 14.51
N ASN A 240 16.30 -11.49 14.59
CA ASN A 240 17.25 -11.27 15.69
C ASN A 240 16.52 -10.72 16.94
N ASP A 241 17.25 -10.60 18.06
CA ASP A 241 16.67 -10.18 19.34
C ASP A 241 16.09 -8.77 19.29
N TYR A 242 16.71 -7.85 18.55
CA TYR A 242 16.15 -6.51 18.33
C TYR A 242 14.83 -6.58 17.60
N GLN A 243 14.74 -7.29 16.49
CA GLN A 243 13.54 -7.45 15.69
C GLN A 243 12.40 -8.12 16.47
N LYS A 244 12.71 -9.12 17.29
CA LYS A 244 11.76 -9.76 18.22
C LYS A 244 11.26 -8.80 19.31
N SER A 245 12.06 -7.80 19.68
CA SER A 245 11.68 -6.79 20.68
C SER A 245 10.74 -5.70 20.14
N LEU A 246 10.45 -5.66 18.83
CA LEU A 246 9.59 -4.68 18.21
C LEU A 246 8.09 -4.96 18.46
N VAL A 247 7.73 -4.87 19.71
CA VAL A 247 6.36 -4.92 20.24
C VAL A 247 6.20 -3.78 21.22
N GLY A 248 5.06 -3.11 21.26
CA GLY A 248 4.81 -2.04 22.23
C GLY A 248 4.85 -2.59 23.67
N ASP A 249 5.58 -1.92 24.54
CA ASP A 249 5.68 -2.34 25.94
C ASP A 249 4.30 -2.28 26.63
N PRO A 250 4.04 -3.11 27.65
CA PRO A 250 2.76 -3.11 28.35
C PRO A 250 2.41 -1.75 29.00
N ASP A 251 3.44 -1.00 29.42
CA ASP A 251 3.33 0.34 30.02
C ASP A 251 3.67 1.48 29.05
N ALA A 252 3.72 1.19 27.73
CA ALA A 252 3.91 2.22 26.71
C ALA A 252 2.76 3.22 26.72
N THR A 253 3.10 4.49 26.47
CA THR A 253 2.11 5.57 26.42
C THR A 253 1.60 5.77 25.01
N TYR A 254 0.31 5.57 24.81
CA TYR A 254 -0.39 5.82 23.55
C TYR A 254 -1.23 7.10 23.65
N MET A 255 -1.28 7.89 22.58
CA MET A 255 -2.17 9.06 22.47
C MET A 255 -3.63 8.65 22.74
N ARG A 256 -4.03 7.49 22.18
CA ARG A 256 -5.29 6.80 22.47
C ARG A 256 -5.21 5.35 22.02
N THR A 257 -6.10 4.53 22.55
CA THR A 257 -6.34 3.17 22.09
C THR A 257 -7.75 3.07 21.50
N ILE A 258 -7.86 2.44 20.33
CA ILE A 258 -9.13 2.13 19.67
C ILE A 258 -9.26 0.61 19.67
N THR A 259 -10.40 0.10 20.13
CA THR A 259 -10.62 -1.35 20.21
C THR A 259 -11.83 -1.74 19.37
N TYR A 260 -11.68 -2.80 18.59
CA TYR A 260 -12.74 -3.42 17.81
C TYR A 260 -12.87 -4.90 18.18
N LYS A 261 -14.07 -5.44 18.05
CA LYS A 261 -14.32 -6.87 17.98
C LYS A 261 -14.41 -7.28 16.51
N ALA A 262 -13.70 -8.32 16.14
CA ALA A 262 -13.64 -8.77 14.74
C ALA A 262 -15.02 -9.16 14.19
N GLU A 263 -15.87 -9.72 15.04
CA GLU A 263 -17.23 -10.15 14.68
C GLU A 263 -18.16 -8.99 14.31
N ASP A 264 -17.85 -7.75 14.73
CA ASP A 264 -18.65 -6.56 14.43
C ASP A 264 -18.35 -5.96 13.04
N PHE A 265 -17.32 -6.45 12.36
CA PHE A 265 -17.02 -6.00 11.00
C PHE A 265 -17.98 -6.59 9.99
N VAL A 266 -18.39 -5.76 9.05
CA VAL A 266 -19.20 -6.14 7.89
C VAL A 266 -18.55 -5.59 6.63
N PRO A 267 -18.86 -6.12 5.44
CA PRO A 267 -18.39 -5.53 4.20
C PRO A 267 -18.80 -4.07 4.06
N VAL A 268 -17.82 -3.21 3.82
CA VAL A 268 -18.00 -1.76 3.71
C VAL A 268 -17.48 -1.22 2.38
N MET A 269 -17.91 -0.01 2.06
CA MET A 269 -17.53 0.69 0.84
C MET A 269 -17.26 2.16 1.13
N ALA A 270 -16.17 2.69 0.57
CA ALA A 270 -15.97 4.14 0.52
C ALA A 270 -16.73 4.72 -0.66
N LEU A 271 -17.61 5.68 -0.39
CA LEU A 271 -18.43 6.34 -1.41
C LEU A 271 -17.60 7.38 -2.18
N PRO A 272 -18.05 7.75 -3.40
CA PRO A 272 -17.30 8.65 -4.26
C PRO A 272 -16.85 9.94 -3.63
N SER A 273 -15.65 10.27 -4.02
CA SER A 273 -14.82 11.44 -3.89
C SER A 273 -14.15 11.61 -2.52
N GLN A 274 -14.44 10.75 -1.53
CA GLN A 274 -13.82 10.81 -0.21
C GLN A 274 -13.60 9.41 0.36
N VAL A 275 -12.36 9.07 0.73
CA VAL A 275 -12.02 7.73 1.25
C VAL A 275 -12.67 7.45 2.60
N ASP A 276 -12.93 8.48 3.39
CA ASP A 276 -13.52 8.37 4.73
C ASP A 276 -15.07 8.43 4.75
N LYS A 277 -15.70 8.51 3.59
CA LYS A 277 -17.16 8.44 3.46
C LYS A 277 -17.63 6.99 3.37
N ILE A 278 -17.53 6.29 4.50
CA ILE A 278 -17.80 4.85 4.57
C ILE A 278 -19.30 4.57 4.79
N ARG A 279 -19.79 3.50 4.13
CA ARG A 279 -21.11 2.90 4.32
C ARG A 279 -20.98 1.37 4.29
N ASN A 280 -21.90 0.69 4.97
CA ASN A 280 -22.05 -0.73 4.77
C ASN A 280 -22.50 -0.99 3.33
N VAL A 281 -21.98 -2.04 2.69
CA VAL A 281 -22.34 -2.35 1.29
C VAL A 281 -23.86 -2.51 1.14
N SER A 282 -24.52 -3.12 2.12
CA SER A 282 -25.98 -3.31 2.15
C SER A 282 -26.80 -2.01 2.09
N GLU A 283 -26.23 -0.87 2.48
CA GLU A 283 -26.91 0.43 2.44
C GLU A 283 -26.90 1.08 1.04
N VAL A 284 -26.04 0.59 0.14
CA VAL A 284 -25.83 1.16 -1.21
C VAL A 284 -26.05 0.16 -2.34
N GLU A 285 -26.60 -1.00 -2.01
CA GLU A 285 -26.95 -2.05 -2.98
C GLU A 285 -27.86 -1.53 -4.09
N GLY A 286 -27.74 -2.12 -5.29
CA GLY A 286 -28.57 -1.81 -6.43
C GLY A 286 -28.01 -0.70 -7.33
N THR A 287 -26.98 0.04 -6.91
CA THR A 287 -26.32 1.05 -7.77
C THR A 287 -25.63 0.36 -8.93
N GLU A 288 -26.06 0.66 -10.18
CA GLU A 288 -25.44 0.11 -11.40
C GLU A 288 -24.01 0.62 -11.58
N ILE A 289 -23.13 -0.25 -12.11
CA ILE A 289 -21.73 0.04 -12.34
C ILE A 289 -21.32 -0.29 -13.78
N ASN A 290 -20.28 0.37 -14.28
CA ASN A 290 -19.77 0.19 -15.65
C ASN A 290 -18.45 -0.59 -15.65
N GLN A 291 -17.70 -0.53 -14.54
CA GLN A 291 -16.39 -1.15 -14.46
C GLN A 291 -16.08 -1.63 -13.04
N VAL A 292 -15.24 -2.66 -12.96
CA VAL A 292 -14.62 -3.12 -11.73
C VAL A 292 -13.11 -3.17 -11.93
N PHE A 293 -12.36 -2.71 -10.92
CA PHE A 293 -10.91 -2.80 -10.89
C PHE A 293 -10.46 -3.57 -9.65
N ILE A 294 -9.73 -4.67 -9.86
CA ILE A 294 -9.09 -5.45 -8.78
C ILE A 294 -7.59 -5.40 -8.99
N GLY A 295 -6.86 -4.85 -8.02
CA GLY A 295 -5.43 -4.65 -8.16
C GLY A 295 -4.89 -3.58 -7.25
N SER A 296 -3.81 -2.94 -7.68
CA SER A 296 -3.02 -1.92 -6.98
C SER A 296 -2.14 -2.47 -5.84
N CYS A 297 -1.37 -1.58 -5.22
CA CYS A 297 -0.56 -1.90 -4.04
C CYS A 297 -1.38 -2.29 -2.81
N THR A 298 -2.68 -2.03 -2.80
CA THR A 298 -3.58 -2.46 -1.71
C THR A 298 -4.05 -3.90 -1.87
N ASN A 299 -4.56 -4.29 -3.04
CA ASN A 299 -5.26 -5.56 -3.22
C ASN A 299 -5.00 -6.18 -4.61
N GLY A 300 -3.75 -6.31 -4.99
CA GLY A 300 -3.30 -7.05 -6.17
C GLY A 300 -2.44 -8.27 -5.84
N ARG A 301 -2.43 -8.73 -4.58
CA ARG A 301 -1.66 -9.87 -4.10
C ARG A 301 -2.37 -11.18 -4.36
N LEU A 302 -1.64 -12.29 -4.16
CA LEU A 302 -2.15 -13.62 -4.49
C LEU A 302 -3.47 -13.94 -3.79
N GLU A 303 -3.60 -13.65 -2.48
CA GLU A 303 -4.83 -13.88 -1.71
C GLU A 303 -6.01 -13.02 -2.21
N ASP A 304 -5.75 -11.81 -2.70
CA ASP A 304 -6.77 -10.92 -3.27
C ASP A 304 -7.32 -11.48 -4.58
N LEU A 305 -6.39 -11.95 -5.46
CA LEU A 305 -6.74 -12.56 -6.74
C LEU A 305 -7.47 -13.89 -6.55
N GLN A 306 -7.05 -14.68 -5.55
CA GLN A 306 -7.71 -15.93 -5.17
C GLN A 306 -9.14 -15.67 -4.69
N ALA A 307 -9.31 -14.73 -3.76
CA ALA A 307 -10.64 -14.36 -3.24
C ALA A 307 -11.59 -13.89 -4.36
N ALA A 308 -11.07 -13.11 -5.32
CA ALA A 308 -11.85 -12.70 -6.48
C ALA A 308 -12.17 -13.89 -7.41
N ALA A 309 -11.22 -14.79 -7.66
CA ALA A 309 -11.41 -15.97 -8.49
C ALA A 309 -12.42 -16.95 -7.88
N GLU A 310 -12.44 -17.12 -6.55
CA GLU A 310 -13.44 -17.95 -5.85
C GLU A 310 -14.86 -17.43 -6.09
N VAL A 311 -15.06 -16.11 -6.00
CA VAL A 311 -16.37 -15.48 -6.28
C VAL A 311 -16.78 -15.65 -7.75
N LEU A 312 -15.82 -15.55 -8.69
CA LEU A 312 -16.04 -15.57 -10.13
C LEU A 312 -16.11 -16.98 -10.74
N LYS A 313 -15.67 -18.01 -10.03
CA LYS A 313 -15.58 -19.39 -10.53
C LYS A 313 -16.93 -19.87 -11.05
N GLY A 314 -16.96 -20.28 -12.32
CA GLY A 314 -18.16 -20.77 -13.00
C GLY A 314 -19.21 -19.69 -13.31
N LYS A 315 -18.89 -18.42 -13.09
CA LYS A 315 -19.76 -17.26 -13.38
C LYS A 315 -19.16 -16.40 -14.48
N LYS A 316 -19.94 -15.47 -14.98
CA LYS A 316 -19.52 -14.45 -15.96
C LYS A 316 -19.69 -13.05 -15.35
N VAL A 317 -18.81 -12.15 -15.72
CA VAL A 317 -18.97 -10.72 -15.51
C VAL A 317 -20.20 -10.26 -16.30
N ALA A 318 -21.00 -9.35 -15.77
CA ALA A 318 -22.16 -8.80 -16.48
C ALA A 318 -21.71 -8.17 -17.80
N ASP A 319 -22.45 -8.42 -18.90
CA ASP A 319 -22.04 -8.10 -20.29
C ASP A 319 -21.64 -6.64 -20.51
N PHE A 320 -22.21 -5.71 -19.74
CA PHE A 320 -21.92 -4.28 -19.83
C PHE A 320 -20.85 -3.79 -18.84
N VAL A 321 -20.27 -4.68 -18.05
CA VAL A 321 -19.24 -4.35 -17.06
C VAL A 321 -17.87 -4.78 -17.56
N LYS A 322 -16.88 -3.90 -17.48
CA LYS A 322 -15.47 -4.24 -17.69
C LYS A 322 -14.84 -4.62 -16.37
N LEU A 323 -14.35 -5.84 -16.23
CA LEU A 323 -13.52 -6.26 -15.09
C LEU A 323 -12.05 -6.18 -15.48
N ILE A 324 -11.28 -5.32 -14.80
CA ILE A 324 -9.83 -5.19 -14.99
C ILE A 324 -9.14 -5.73 -13.76
N VAL A 325 -8.15 -6.62 -13.96
CA VAL A 325 -7.36 -7.24 -12.89
C VAL A 325 -5.88 -6.95 -13.13
N THR A 326 -5.22 -6.35 -12.13
CA THR A 326 -3.79 -6.01 -12.18
C THR A 326 -3.06 -6.66 -11.01
N PRO A 327 -2.31 -7.76 -11.22
CA PRO A 327 -1.47 -8.36 -10.20
C PRO A 327 -0.38 -7.41 -9.70
N ALA A 328 -0.01 -7.49 -8.42
CA ALA A 328 0.92 -6.52 -7.83
C ALA A 328 2.39 -6.75 -8.26
N SER A 329 2.79 -7.97 -8.62
CA SER A 329 4.14 -8.25 -9.11
C SER A 329 4.14 -9.38 -10.14
N ARG A 330 5.26 -9.48 -10.87
CA ARG A 330 5.50 -10.59 -11.82
C ARG A 330 5.54 -11.94 -11.11
N LYS A 331 6.06 -11.99 -9.88
CA LYS A 331 6.05 -13.20 -9.05
C LYS A 331 4.62 -13.64 -8.73
N ILE A 332 3.79 -12.70 -8.28
CA ILE A 332 2.37 -12.96 -8.00
C ILE A 332 1.62 -13.35 -9.27
N TYR A 333 1.87 -12.67 -10.40
CA TYR A 333 1.30 -13.02 -11.70
C TYR A 333 1.59 -14.48 -12.05
N LYS A 334 2.89 -14.88 -11.93
CA LYS A 334 3.30 -16.26 -12.20
C LYS A 334 2.63 -17.26 -11.25
N GLN A 335 2.62 -17.00 -9.96
CA GLN A 335 1.96 -17.86 -8.97
C GLN A 335 0.47 -18.02 -9.27
N ALA A 336 -0.23 -16.93 -9.56
CA ALA A 336 -1.65 -16.96 -9.92
C ALA A 336 -1.91 -17.72 -11.24
N ALA A 337 -0.99 -17.68 -12.20
CA ALA A 337 -1.05 -18.47 -13.43
C ALA A 337 -0.86 -19.98 -13.13
N ASP A 338 0.18 -20.31 -12.38
CA ASP A 338 0.50 -21.71 -12.01
C ASP A 338 -0.65 -22.37 -11.20
N MET A 339 -1.39 -21.59 -10.40
CA MET A 339 -2.55 -22.05 -9.62
C MET A 339 -3.87 -22.04 -10.41
N GLY A 340 -3.89 -21.63 -11.68
CA GLY A 340 -5.10 -21.53 -12.50
C GLY A 340 -6.04 -20.37 -12.14
N ILE A 341 -5.60 -19.48 -11.23
CA ILE A 341 -6.38 -18.29 -10.80
C ILE A 341 -6.61 -17.37 -12.01
N LEU A 342 -5.55 -17.06 -12.79
CA LEU A 342 -5.68 -16.22 -13.98
C LEU A 342 -6.60 -16.83 -15.04
N THR A 343 -6.59 -18.14 -15.20
CA THR A 343 -7.51 -18.85 -16.10
C THR A 343 -8.96 -18.64 -15.65
N THR A 344 -9.26 -18.85 -14.37
CA THR A 344 -10.60 -18.63 -13.81
C THR A 344 -11.09 -17.19 -14.01
N LEU A 345 -10.22 -16.21 -13.75
CA LEU A 345 -10.54 -14.79 -13.95
C LEU A 345 -10.80 -14.47 -15.43
N SER A 346 -9.97 -14.99 -16.33
CA SER A 346 -10.12 -14.79 -17.78
C SER A 346 -11.38 -15.47 -18.33
N GLU A 347 -11.69 -16.68 -17.89
CA GLU A 347 -12.91 -17.39 -18.25
C GLU A 347 -14.17 -16.63 -17.78
N ALA A 348 -14.11 -15.93 -16.64
CA ALA A 348 -15.18 -15.08 -16.18
C ALA A 348 -15.35 -13.81 -17.02
N GLY A 349 -14.38 -13.42 -17.85
CA GLY A 349 -14.39 -12.23 -18.71
C GLY A 349 -13.49 -11.09 -18.21
N ALA A 350 -12.57 -11.34 -17.28
CA ALA A 350 -11.62 -10.34 -16.81
C ALA A 350 -10.54 -10.01 -17.84
N ILE A 351 -10.18 -8.74 -17.93
CA ILE A 351 -9.00 -8.22 -18.63
C ILE A 351 -7.84 -8.23 -17.64
N ILE A 352 -6.88 -9.15 -17.82
CA ILE A 352 -5.70 -9.22 -16.96
C ILE A 352 -4.60 -8.35 -17.55
N THR A 353 -4.09 -7.42 -16.77
CA THR A 353 -3.09 -6.45 -17.22
C THR A 353 -1.69 -6.81 -16.70
N HIS A 354 -0.69 -6.09 -17.22
CA HIS A 354 0.68 -6.14 -16.73
C HIS A 354 0.77 -5.69 -15.26
N PRO A 355 1.59 -6.35 -14.42
CA PRO A 355 1.83 -5.93 -13.04
C PRO A 355 2.40 -4.51 -12.94
N GLY A 356 1.78 -3.67 -12.09
CA GLY A 356 2.16 -2.27 -11.90
C GLY A 356 1.07 -1.47 -11.21
N CYS A 357 1.24 -0.15 -11.10
CA CYS A 357 0.24 0.73 -10.49
C CYS A 357 -1.06 0.78 -11.34
N GLY A 358 -0.94 0.71 -12.65
CA GLY A 358 -2.05 0.51 -13.57
C GLY A 358 -3.10 1.62 -13.52
N LEU A 359 -4.34 1.20 -13.54
CA LEU A 359 -5.50 2.10 -13.50
C LEU A 359 -5.61 2.88 -12.18
N CYS A 360 -5.01 2.39 -11.09
CA CYS A 360 -5.07 3.05 -9.77
C CYS A 360 -4.59 4.51 -9.83
N CYS A 361 -3.56 4.81 -10.62
CA CYS A 361 -3.06 6.18 -10.81
C CYS A 361 -3.65 6.88 -12.04
N GLY A 362 -4.59 6.25 -12.76
CA GLY A 362 -5.20 6.81 -13.95
C GLY A 362 -4.27 6.94 -15.16
N ARG A 363 -3.23 6.12 -15.24
CA ARG A 363 -2.20 6.24 -16.28
C ARG A 363 -2.26 5.16 -17.35
N THR A 364 -2.65 3.94 -16.99
CA THR A 364 -2.65 2.81 -17.94
C THR A 364 -4.00 2.12 -17.95
N GLY A 365 -4.51 1.78 -19.12
CA GLY A 365 -5.65 0.92 -19.43
C GLY A 365 -6.91 1.02 -18.54
N GLY A 366 -8.06 1.21 -19.14
CA GLY A 366 -9.34 1.21 -18.42
C GLY A 366 -9.79 2.57 -17.87
N ILE A 367 -9.25 3.67 -18.39
CA ILE A 367 -9.69 5.04 -18.06
C ILE A 367 -11.20 5.17 -18.30
N LEU A 368 -11.92 5.78 -17.35
CA LEU A 368 -13.34 5.95 -17.39
C LEU A 368 -13.76 7.33 -17.93
N SER A 369 -14.96 7.37 -18.51
CA SER A 369 -15.59 8.54 -19.10
C SER A 369 -16.61 9.19 -18.15
N ASP A 370 -17.15 10.34 -18.56
CA ASP A 370 -18.16 11.08 -17.80
C ASP A 370 -19.37 10.20 -17.44
N GLY A 371 -19.76 10.19 -16.18
CA GLY A 371 -20.93 9.48 -15.67
C GLY A 371 -20.75 7.99 -15.45
N GLU A 372 -19.57 7.43 -15.76
CA GLU A 372 -19.28 6.01 -15.44
C GLU A 372 -19.00 5.81 -13.94
N ARG A 373 -19.38 4.62 -13.45
CA ARG A 373 -19.17 4.16 -12.06
C ARG A 373 -18.26 2.97 -12.03
N VAL A 374 -17.30 3.00 -11.11
CA VAL A 374 -16.35 1.90 -10.90
C VAL A 374 -16.32 1.47 -9.44
N VAL A 375 -16.36 0.16 -9.20
CA VAL A 375 -15.99 -0.44 -7.91
C VAL A 375 -14.53 -0.88 -8.01
N ALA A 376 -13.69 -0.39 -7.10
CA ALA A 376 -12.26 -0.57 -7.19
C ALA A 376 -11.63 -0.97 -5.85
N THR A 377 -10.57 -1.77 -5.91
CA THR A 377 -9.81 -2.17 -4.72
C THR A 377 -8.59 -1.29 -4.44
N ASN A 378 -8.38 -0.25 -5.23
CA ASN A 378 -7.32 0.73 -5.01
C ASN A 378 -7.54 1.54 -3.72
N ASN A 379 -6.66 2.49 -3.45
CA ASN A 379 -6.61 3.21 -2.17
C ASN A 379 -7.26 4.58 -2.17
N ARG A 380 -7.53 5.18 -3.34
CA ARG A 380 -8.07 6.54 -3.46
C ARG A 380 -9.21 6.62 -4.48
N ASN A 381 -10.20 7.45 -4.15
CA ASN A 381 -11.39 7.68 -4.99
C ASN A 381 -11.64 9.17 -5.27
N PHE A 382 -10.57 9.99 -5.26
CA PHE A 382 -10.67 11.43 -5.54
C PHE A 382 -11.14 11.70 -6.97
N LEU A 383 -11.74 12.86 -7.16
CA LEU A 383 -12.17 13.33 -8.49
C LEU A 383 -11.01 13.31 -9.50
N GLY A 384 -11.25 12.74 -10.67
CA GLY A 384 -10.25 12.63 -11.74
C GLY A 384 -9.21 11.53 -11.55
N ARG A 385 -9.31 10.70 -10.48
CA ARG A 385 -8.28 9.68 -10.18
C ARG A 385 -8.19 8.56 -11.23
N MET A 386 -9.31 8.12 -11.82
CA MET A 386 -9.37 7.01 -12.78
C MET A 386 -10.00 7.41 -14.12
N GLY A 387 -9.99 8.70 -14.45
CA GLY A 387 -10.61 9.23 -15.65
C GLY A 387 -11.00 10.70 -15.49
N THR A 388 -12.18 11.06 -15.98
CA THR A 388 -12.68 12.44 -15.83
C THR A 388 -13.10 12.73 -14.39
N SER A 389 -13.26 14.01 -14.06
CA SER A 389 -13.74 14.44 -12.73
C SER A 389 -15.20 14.09 -12.41
N LYS A 390 -15.93 13.53 -13.40
CA LYS A 390 -17.32 13.09 -13.26
C LYS A 390 -17.47 11.58 -13.09
N VAL A 391 -16.37 10.86 -12.92
CA VAL A 391 -16.35 9.44 -12.60
C VAL A 391 -16.65 9.24 -11.10
N GLU A 392 -17.52 8.30 -10.79
CA GLU A 392 -17.82 7.88 -9.42
C GLU A 392 -17.02 6.63 -9.08
N ILE A 393 -16.07 6.75 -8.14
CA ILE A 393 -15.20 5.65 -7.71
C ILE A 393 -15.63 5.19 -6.30
N TYR A 394 -16.01 3.92 -6.20
CA TYR A 394 -16.36 3.24 -4.95
C TYR A 394 -15.22 2.32 -4.56
N LEU A 395 -14.69 2.43 -3.34
CA LEU A 395 -13.62 1.54 -2.87
C LEU A 395 -14.21 0.39 -2.04
N ALA A 396 -13.80 -0.83 -2.36
CA ALA A 396 -14.28 -2.03 -1.69
C ALA A 396 -13.20 -3.13 -1.63
N SER A 397 -13.48 -4.19 -0.88
CA SER A 397 -12.65 -5.39 -0.84
C SER A 397 -12.74 -6.21 -2.14
N PRO A 398 -11.74 -7.07 -2.45
CA PRO A 398 -11.76 -7.94 -3.63
C PRO A 398 -13.01 -8.82 -3.74
N LYS A 399 -13.49 -9.40 -2.64
CA LYS A 399 -14.74 -10.21 -2.63
C LYS A 399 -15.94 -9.37 -3.03
N THR A 400 -16.08 -8.18 -2.46
CA THR A 400 -17.16 -7.24 -2.80
C THR A 400 -17.06 -6.80 -4.25
N ALA A 401 -15.87 -6.41 -4.72
CA ALA A 401 -15.64 -5.97 -6.09
C ALA A 401 -15.98 -7.07 -7.12
N ALA A 402 -15.53 -8.30 -6.88
CA ALA A 402 -15.83 -9.46 -7.73
C ALA A 402 -17.35 -9.77 -7.75
N SER A 403 -18.03 -9.68 -6.61
CA SER A 403 -19.49 -9.87 -6.52
C SER A 403 -20.24 -8.82 -7.32
N CYS A 404 -19.80 -7.56 -7.24
CA CYS A 404 -20.37 -6.47 -8.04
C CYS A 404 -20.14 -6.67 -9.56
N ALA A 405 -18.98 -7.21 -9.96
CA ALA A 405 -18.69 -7.50 -11.36
C ALA A 405 -19.68 -8.51 -11.97
N VAL A 406 -19.99 -9.57 -11.21
CA VAL A 406 -21.00 -10.58 -11.64
C VAL A 406 -22.41 -9.98 -11.71
N ALA A 407 -22.77 -9.17 -10.71
CA ALA A 407 -24.11 -8.61 -10.60
C ALA A 407 -24.39 -7.41 -11.53
N GLY A 408 -23.35 -6.74 -12.04
CA GLY A 408 -23.46 -5.48 -12.79
C GLY A 408 -23.88 -4.28 -11.93
N LYS A 409 -23.94 -4.45 -10.64
CA LYS A 409 -24.34 -3.44 -9.66
C LYS A 409 -23.72 -3.72 -8.31
N ILE A 410 -23.77 -2.74 -7.41
CA ILE A 410 -23.28 -2.91 -6.03
C ILE A 410 -24.16 -3.94 -5.32
N VAL A 411 -23.50 -4.98 -4.76
CA VAL A 411 -24.12 -6.04 -3.95
C VAL A 411 -23.18 -6.45 -2.84
N SER A 412 -23.73 -6.93 -1.73
CA SER A 412 -22.95 -7.56 -0.66
C SER A 412 -22.33 -8.87 -1.14
N PRO A 413 -21.07 -9.17 -0.76
CA PRO A 413 -20.47 -10.47 -1.04
C PRO A 413 -21.20 -11.56 -0.23
N LYS A 414 -21.34 -12.75 -0.86
CA LYS A 414 -21.99 -13.93 -0.26
C LYS A 414 -20.94 -14.92 0.21
#